data_92ab99e7b8c85a17903cb8b7504b5099
#
_entry.id   92ab99e7b8c85a17903cb8b7504b5099
#
_cell.length_a   1.000
_cell.length_b   1.000
_cell.length_c   1.000
_cell.angle_alpha   90.00
_cell.angle_beta   90.00
_cell.angle_gamma   90.00
#
_symmetry.space_group_name_H-M   'P 1'
#
loop_
_entity.id
_entity.type
_entity.pdbx_description
1 polymer ?
#
loop_
_entity_poly.entity_id
_entity_poly.type
_entity_poly.pdbx_seq_one_letter_code
_entity_poly.pdbx_strand_id
1 'polypeptide(L)'
;MSARHKLNSLANLREVQSSLAFSIPTGYSSGTYGVDSLRSLYRYRVHDPKIQDDPAERVNALTADTVQVTLLHSSDSAIEENRLVTLEDPSTALLQQQLVPIIRRTLPDSARTAINRVSSTLDTGNLSFLLRLTSGSNPIADDDAAQFILDHPRK
;
A
#
# COMPACT_ATOMS: atom_id res chain seq x y z
N MET A 1 5.21 -10.37 14.68
CA MET A 1 5.31 -9.19 15.59
C MET A 1 3.94 -8.64 15.99
N SER A 2 3.06 -8.26 15.06
CA SER A 2 1.74 -7.68 15.41
C SER A 2 0.91 -8.57 16.36
N ALA A 3 0.93 -9.90 16.17
CA ALA A 3 0.22 -10.84 17.02
C ALA A 3 0.76 -10.91 18.46
N ARG A 4 2.06 -10.67 18.68
CA ARG A 4 2.66 -10.66 20.02
C ARG A 4 2.34 -9.38 20.79
N HIS A 5 2.20 -8.26 20.09
CA HIS A 5 1.97 -6.94 20.70
C HIS A 5 0.55 -6.41 20.48
N LYS A 6 -0.35 -7.19 19.84
CA LYS A 6 -1.72 -6.77 19.50
C LYS A 6 -1.76 -5.43 18.76
N LEU A 7 -0.76 -5.19 17.88
CA LEU A 7 -0.68 -3.98 17.08
C LEU A 7 -1.68 -4.07 15.94
N ASN A 8 -2.70 -3.25 15.97
CA ASN A 8 -3.70 -3.09 14.91
C ASN A 8 -3.82 -1.63 14.42
N SER A 9 -3.14 -0.71 15.08
CA SER A 9 -3.16 0.71 14.74
C SER A 9 -1.79 1.34 14.96
N LEU A 10 -1.48 2.40 14.21
CA LEU A 10 -0.29 3.25 14.43
C LEU A 10 -0.28 3.86 15.84
N ALA A 11 -1.46 4.07 16.44
CA ALA A 11 -1.57 4.55 17.80
C ALA A 11 -0.96 3.58 18.85
N ASN A 12 -0.92 2.28 18.54
CA ASN A 12 -0.34 1.28 19.43
C ASN A 12 1.21 1.25 19.38
N LEU A 13 1.85 1.86 18.39
CA LEU A 13 3.31 1.88 18.28
C LEU A 13 3.97 2.44 19.53
N ARG A 14 3.36 3.45 20.17
CA ARG A 14 3.88 4.05 21.41
C ARG A 14 3.96 3.08 22.60
N GLU A 15 3.17 2.00 22.57
CA GLU A 15 3.12 0.98 23.62
C GLU A 15 4.27 -0.02 23.50
N VAL A 16 4.90 -0.06 22.32
CA VAL A 16 6.06 -0.91 22.06
C VAL A 16 7.32 -0.11 22.41
N GLN A 17 7.84 -0.33 23.61
CA GLN A 17 9.04 0.36 24.10
C GLN A 17 10.34 -0.05 23.39
N SER A 18 10.35 -1.18 22.70
CA SER A 18 11.47 -1.60 21.87
C SER A 18 11.46 -0.85 20.54
N SER A 19 12.62 -0.36 20.10
CA SER A 19 12.78 0.24 18.78
C SER A 19 12.44 -0.79 17.71
N LEU A 20 11.29 -0.60 17.05
CA LEU A 20 10.98 -1.38 15.86
C LEU A 20 11.85 -0.88 14.71
N ALA A 21 12.43 -1.81 13.94
CA ALA A 21 13.12 -1.48 12.71
C ALA A 21 12.11 -1.25 11.58
N PHE A 22 12.29 -0.16 10.87
CA PHE A 22 11.42 0.27 9.78
C PHE A 22 12.14 0.16 8.44
N SER A 23 11.41 -0.20 7.39
CA SER A 23 11.82 -0.02 6.00
C SER A 23 10.80 0.85 5.29
N ILE A 24 11.29 1.93 4.65
CA ILE A 24 10.46 2.95 4.01
C ILE A 24 11.09 3.40 2.69
N PRO A 25 10.32 3.87 1.72
CA PRO A 25 10.87 4.52 0.53
C PRO A 25 11.40 5.93 0.86
N THR A 26 12.32 6.43 0.02
CA THR A 26 12.97 7.74 0.18
C THR A 26 11.97 8.88 0.40
N GLY A 27 10.86 8.89 -0.35
CA GLY A 27 9.84 9.95 -0.26
C GLY A 27 9.13 10.07 1.10
N TYR A 28 9.29 9.08 1.99
CA TYR A 28 8.68 9.06 3.32
C TYR A 28 9.70 9.18 4.46
N SER A 29 10.97 9.40 4.13
CA SER A 29 12.04 9.53 5.13
C SER A 29 11.93 10.79 5.99
N SER A 30 11.17 11.80 5.54
CA SER A 30 10.94 13.06 6.25
C SER A 30 9.64 13.72 5.77
N GLY A 31 9.22 14.78 6.47
CA GLY A 31 8.10 15.63 6.04
C GLY A 31 6.75 15.24 6.65
N THR A 32 5.73 16.02 6.26
CA THR A 32 4.39 16.01 6.88
C THR A 32 3.66 14.67 6.77
N TYR A 33 3.95 13.88 5.73
CA TYR A 33 3.34 12.57 5.49
C TYR A 33 4.37 11.43 5.54
N GLY A 34 5.50 11.65 6.17
CA GLY A 34 6.56 10.68 6.36
C GLY A 34 6.72 10.27 7.83
N VAL A 35 7.91 9.80 8.20
CA VAL A 35 8.20 9.37 9.58
C VAL A 35 8.05 10.49 10.62
N ASP A 36 8.16 11.75 10.21
CA ASP A 36 7.95 12.89 11.12
C ASP A 36 6.50 13.00 11.58
N SER A 37 5.53 12.58 10.75
CA SER A 37 4.13 12.53 11.13
C SER A 37 3.85 11.51 12.23
N LEU A 38 4.55 10.38 12.24
CA LEU A 38 4.45 9.39 13.32
C LEU A 38 4.88 9.99 14.65
N ARG A 39 5.91 10.84 14.65
CA ARG A 39 6.36 11.55 15.85
C ARG A 39 5.33 12.58 16.33
N SER A 40 4.80 13.39 15.40
CA SER A 40 3.90 14.49 15.76
C SER A 40 2.51 13.99 16.17
N LEU A 41 1.93 13.02 15.46
CA LEU A 41 0.56 12.55 15.65
C LEU A 41 0.46 11.36 16.61
N TYR A 42 1.43 10.44 16.58
CA TYR A 42 1.41 9.22 17.39
C TYR A 42 2.47 9.19 18.50
N ARG A 43 3.30 10.25 18.62
CA ARG A 43 4.39 10.34 19.60
C ARG A 43 5.37 9.16 19.52
N TYR A 44 5.51 8.61 18.33
CA TYR A 44 6.42 7.52 18.04
C TYR A 44 7.55 8.00 17.13
N ARG A 45 8.79 7.85 17.59
CA ARG A 45 9.98 8.22 16.82
C ARG A 45 10.55 7.00 16.13
N VAL A 46 10.60 7.04 14.81
CA VAL A 46 11.33 6.07 14.02
C VAL A 46 12.82 6.41 14.09
N HIS A 47 13.64 5.44 14.45
CA HIS A 47 15.09 5.57 14.49
C HIS A 47 15.70 4.82 13.30
N ASP A 48 16.59 5.49 12.58
CA ASP A 48 17.40 4.94 11.49
C ASP A 48 16.62 4.00 10.55
N PRO A 49 15.56 4.49 9.90
CA PRO A 49 14.78 3.64 8.99
C PRO A 49 15.65 3.20 7.82
N LYS A 50 15.53 1.93 7.45
CA LYS A 50 16.16 1.41 6.24
C LYS A 50 15.47 1.99 5.02
N ILE A 51 16.20 2.71 4.18
CA ILE A 51 15.64 3.30 2.96
C ILE A 51 15.73 2.27 1.84
N GLN A 52 14.57 1.89 1.32
CA GLN A 52 14.42 0.93 0.23
C GLN A 52 13.26 1.39 -0.66
N ASP A 53 13.55 1.78 -1.89
CA ASP A 53 12.54 2.28 -2.83
C ASP A 53 11.76 1.14 -3.51
N ASP A 54 12.39 -0.01 -3.71
CA ASP A 54 11.73 -1.20 -4.24
C ASP A 54 10.77 -1.83 -3.21
N PRO A 55 9.45 -1.95 -3.52
CA PRO A 55 8.49 -2.63 -2.66
C PRO A 55 8.86 -4.07 -2.36
N ALA A 56 9.42 -4.81 -3.32
CA ALA A 56 9.81 -6.20 -3.13
C ALA A 56 10.92 -6.35 -2.10
N GLU A 57 11.90 -5.44 -2.10
CA GLU A 57 12.95 -5.43 -1.06
C GLU A 57 12.37 -5.18 0.33
N ARG A 58 11.38 -4.27 0.45
CA ARG A 58 10.71 -3.99 1.71
C ARG A 58 9.93 -5.19 2.23
N VAL A 59 9.20 -5.89 1.34
CA VAL A 59 8.48 -7.12 1.69
C VAL A 59 9.46 -8.21 2.14
N ASN A 60 10.55 -8.39 1.41
CA ASN A 60 11.59 -9.37 1.78
C ASN A 60 12.22 -9.06 3.14
N ALA A 61 12.50 -7.79 3.42
CA ALA A 61 13.04 -7.38 4.72
C ALA A 61 12.06 -7.66 5.87
N LEU A 62 10.74 -7.45 5.65
CA LEU A 62 9.69 -7.70 6.62
C LEU A 62 9.49 -9.21 6.87
N THR A 63 9.44 -10.02 5.80
CA THR A 63 9.24 -11.48 5.90
C THR A 63 10.46 -12.20 6.49
N ALA A 64 11.66 -11.66 6.26
CA ALA A 64 12.90 -12.13 6.89
C ALA A 64 13.12 -11.62 8.33
N ASP A 65 12.14 -10.88 8.90
CA ASP A 65 12.19 -10.27 10.25
C ASP A 65 13.41 -9.35 10.47
N THR A 66 14.02 -8.84 9.39
CA THR A 66 15.10 -7.83 9.49
C THR A 66 14.57 -6.43 9.76
N VAL A 67 13.29 -6.19 9.42
CA VAL A 67 12.48 -5.06 9.87
C VAL A 67 11.12 -5.59 10.37
N GLN A 68 10.46 -4.83 11.22
CA GLN A 68 9.16 -5.21 11.80
C GLN A 68 8.02 -4.39 11.24
N VAL A 69 8.32 -3.25 10.63
CA VAL A 69 7.32 -2.35 10.03
C VAL A 69 7.82 -1.89 8.67
N THR A 70 6.93 -1.86 7.70
CA THR A 70 7.21 -1.30 6.38
C THR A 70 6.04 -0.48 5.85
N LEU A 71 6.30 0.34 4.84
CA LEU A 71 5.29 1.11 4.12
C LEU A 71 5.05 0.46 2.76
N LEU A 72 3.80 0.08 2.50
CA LEU A 72 3.31 -0.44 1.22
C LEU A 72 2.06 0.33 0.80
N HIS A 73 1.71 0.27 -0.48
CA HIS A 73 0.40 0.70 -0.92
C HIS A 73 -0.66 -0.34 -0.49
N SER A 74 -1.85 0.12 -0.12
CA SER A 74 -2.94 -0.78 0.29
C SER A 74 -3.41 -1.74 -0.82
N SER A 75 -3.07 -1.43 -2.06
CA SER A 75 -3.33 -2.28 -3.23
C SER A 75 -2.21 -3.28 -3.53
N ASP A 76 -1.12 -3.29 -2.76
CA ASP A 76 0.00 -4.22 -2.97
C ASP A 76 -0.43 -5.66 -2.65
N SER A 77 -0.36 -6.55 -3.65
CA SER A 77 -0.75 -7.95 -3.51
C SER A 77 0.06 -8.71 -2.47
N ALA A 78 1.30 -8.28 -2.20
CA ALA A 78 2.18 -8.88 -1.22
C ALA A 78 1.59 -8.84 0.22
N ILE A 79 0.68 -7.91 0.50
CA ILE A 79 -0.01 -7.84 1.80
C ILE A 79 -0.80 -9.12 2.04
N GLU A 80 -1.62 -9.52 1.08
CA GLU A 80 -2.44 -10.74 1.17
C GLU A 80 -1.57 -12.00 1.03
N GLU A 81 -0.69 -12.04 0.04
CA GLU A 81 0.19 -13.19 -0.25
C GLU A 81 1.06 -13.59 0.95
N ASN A 82 1.57 -12.61 1.69
CA ASN A 82 2.41 -12.84 2.86
C ASN A 82 1.65 -12.74 4.19
N ARG A 83 0.32 -12.60 4.16
CA ARG A 83 -0.53 -12.45 5.35
C ARG A 83 -0.05 -11.33 6.28
N LEU A 84 0.33 -10.21 5.68
CA LEU A 84 0.79 -9.05 6.43
C LEU A 84 -0.38 -8.37 7.14
N VAL A 85 -0.11 -7.76 8.28
CA VAL A 85 -1.11 -7.02 9.04
C VAL A 85 -0.97 -5.54 8.73
N THR A 86 -2.03 -4.93 8.20
CA THR A 86 -2.11 -3.50 7.98
C THR A 86 -2.51 -2.80 9.28
N LEU A 87 -1.77 -1.76 9.67
CA LEU A 87 -2.09 -0.93 10.82
C LEU A 87 -3.03 0.20 10.41
N GLU A 88 -4.08 0.42 11.20
CA GLU A 88 -4.98 1.56 11.01
C GLU A 88 -4.25 2.89 11.28
N ASP A 89 -4.60 3.91 10.51
CA ASP A 89 -4.08 5.28 10.64
C ASP A 89 -5.21 6.29 10.96
N PRO A 90 -5.75 6.30 12.18
CA PRO A 90 -6.88 7.14 12.54
C PRO A 90 -6.56 8.65 12.52
N SER A 91 -5.30 9.04 12.58
CA SER A 91 -4.88 10.45 12.56
C SER A 91 -4.36 10.91 11.21
N THR A 92 -4.46 10.07 10.18
CA THR A 92 -4.05 10.38 8.80
C THR A 92 -2.59 10.89 8.73
N ALA A 93 -1.68 10.14 9.36
CA ALA A 93 -0.24 10.41 9.30
C ALA A 93 0.33 10.17 7.90
N LEU A 94 -0.29 9.25 7.16
CA LEU A 94 0.10 8.91 5.81
C LEU A 94 -0.88 9.51 4.80
N LEU A 95 -0.35 9.97 3.66
CA LEU A 95 -1.17 10.53 2.60
C LEU A 95 -2.01 9.42 1.96
N GLN A 96 -3.33 9.62 1.95
CA GLN A 96 -4.23 8.75 1.18
C GLN A 96 -4.05 9.02 -0.31
N GLN A 97 -3.80 7.97 -1.07
CA GLN A 97 -3.60 8.05 -2.52
C GLN A 97 -4.79 7.40 -3.23
N GLN A 98 -5.13 7.94 -4.40
CA GLN A 98 -6.17 7.41 -5.27
C GLN A 98 -5.63 7.21 -6.67
N LEU A 99 -6.06 6.15 -7.34
CA LEU A 99 -5.79 5.95 -8.75
C LEU A 99 -6.74 6.85 -9.56
N VAL A 100 -6.16 7.77 -10.34
CA VAL A 100 -6.93 8.72 -11.14
C VAL A 100 -6.48 8.64 -12.60
N PRO A 101 -7.38 8.35 -13.57
CA PRO A 101 -7.03 8.38 -14.98
C PRO A 101 -6.78 9.82 -15.45
N ILE A 102 -5.63 10.07 -16.06
CA ILE A 102 -5.28 11.36 -16.67
C ILE A 102 -5.45 11.25 -18.18
N ILE A 103 -6.31 12.06 -18.76
CA ILE A 103 -6.67 12.02 -20.17
C ILE A 103 -6.44 13.37 -20.86
N ARG A 104 -6.22 13.35 -22.18
CA ARG A 104 -6.15 14.58 -22.98
C ARG A 104 -7.54 15.24 -23.04
N ARG A 105 -7.55 16.59 -23.02
CA ARG A 105 -8.77 17.39 -23.10
C ARG A 105 -9.58 17.15 -24.39
N THR A 106 -8.89 16.76 -25.47
CA THR A 106 -9.46 16.50 -26.79
C THR A 106 -10.06 15.08 -26.94
N LEU A 107 -10.06 14.28 -25.87
CA LEU A 107 -10.61 12.93 -25.94
C LEU A 107 -12.13 13.01 -26.16
N PRO A 108 -12.71 12.21 -27.10
CA PRO A 108 -14.16 12.15 -27.32
C PRO A 108 -14.93 11.76 -26.05
N ASP A 109 -16.12 12.30 -25.87
CA ASP A 109 -16.95 12.04 -24.69
C ASP A 109 -17.30 10.56 -24.51
N SER A 110 -17.47 9.80 -25.60
CA SER A 110 -17.70 8.37 -25.55
C SER A 110 -16.52 7.60 -24.91
N ALA A 111 -15.30 7.99 -25.27
CA ALA A 111 -14.10 7.39 -24.68
C ALA A 111 -13.92 7.79 -23.22
N ARG A 112 -14.22 9.06 -22.88
CA ARG A 112 -14.23 9.54 -21.50
C ARG A 112 -15.22 8.77 -20.63
N THR A 113 -16.44 8.56 -21.16
CA THR A 113 -17.47 7.78 -20.47
C THR A 113 -17.03 6.33 -20.22
N ALA A 114 -16.37 5.69 -21.21
CA ALA A 114 -15.85 4.33 -21.06
C ALA A 114 -14.77 4.25 -19.98
N ILE A 115 -13.80 5.19 -19.98
CA ILE A 115 -12.74 5.26 -18.97
C ILE A 115 -13.33 5.47 -17.57
N ASN A 116 -14.29 6.41 -17.41
CA ASN A 116 -14.93 6.66 -16.12
C ASN A 116 -15.70 5.43 -15.62
N ARG A 117 -16.35 4.67 -16.51
CA ARG A 117 -17.02 3.43 -16.14
C ARG A 117 -16.05 2.40 -15.59
N VAL A 118 -14.92 2.18 -16.24
CA VAL A 118 -13.88 1.27 -15.74
C VAL A 118 -13.29 1.80 -14.43
N SER A 119 -12.96 3.08 -14.36
CA SER A 119 -12.39 3.69 -13.14
C SER A 119 -13.32 3.54 -11.93
N SER A 120 -14.63 3.63 -12.13
CA SER A 120 -15.62 3.48 -11.05
C SER A 120 -15.74 2.04 -10.50
N THR A 121 -15.21 1.04 -11.21
CA THR A 121 -15.18 -0.36 -10.75
C THR A 121 -13.88 -0.71 -10.01
N LEU A 122 -12.88 0.18 -10.05
CA LEU A 122 -11.59 -0.05 -9.41
C LEU A 122 -11.61 0.49 -7.98
N ASP A 123 -11.87 -0.38 -7.03
CA ASP A 123 -11.58 -0.17 -5.62
C ASP A 123 -10.22 -0.77 -5.22
N THR A 124 -9.82 -0.63 -3.97
CA THR A 124 -8.55 -1.19 -3.46
C THR A 124 -8.47 -2.70 -3.64
N GLY A 125 -9.58 -3.43 -3.43
CA GLY A 125 -9.62 -4.89 -3.56
C GLY A 125 -9.48 -5.35 -5.00
N ASN A 126 -10.19 -4.71 -5.94
CA ASN A 126 -10.09 -5.01 -7.36
C ASN A 126 -8.70 -4.66 -7.91
N LEU A 127 -8.12 -3.55 -7.45
CA LEU A 127 -6.77 -3.16 -7.85
C LEU A 127 -5.71 -4.14 -7.31
N SER A 128 -5.79 -4.52 -6.04
CA SER A 128 -4.90 -5.53 -5.45
C SER A 128 -4.99 -6.86 -6.18
N PHE A 129 -6.19 -7.27 -6.55
CA PHE A 129 -6.40 -8.49 -7.30
C PHE A 129 -5.82 -8.43 -8.73
N LEU A 130 -6.02 -7.31 -9.43
CA LEU A 130 -5.39 -7.05 -10.73
C LEU A 130 -3.87 -7.13 -10.64
N LEU A 131 -3.26 -6.46 -9.67
CA LEU A 131 -1.81 -6.48 -9.46
C LEU A 131 -1.31 -7.89 -9.15
N ARG A 132 -2.07 -8.69 -8.40
CA ARG A 132 -1.74 -10.10 -8.17
C ARG A 132 -1.76 -10.92 -9.46
N LEU A 133 -2.72 -10.68 -10.34
CA LEU A 133 -2.81 -11.37 -11.64
C LEU A 133 -1.66 -11.00 -12.57
N THR A 134 -1.21 -9.74 -12.57
CA THR A 134 -0.21 -9.23 -13.53
C THR A 134 1.22 -9.23 -13.00
N SER A 135 1.41 -9.19 -11.68
CA SER A 135 2.73 -9.06 -11.03
C SER A 135 2.98 -10.05 -9.90
N GLY A 136 2.02 -10.93 -9.59
CA GLY A 136 2.15 -11.97 -8.56
C GLY A 136 3.04 -13.13 -8.97
N SER A 137 3.02 -14.20 -8.17
CA SER A 137 3.90 -15.38 -8.35
C SER A 137 3.68 -16.14 -9.67
N ASN A 138 2.50 -16.02 -10.28
CA ASN A 138 2.15 -16.62 -11.57
C ASN A 138 1.41 -15.59 -12.44
N PRO A 139 2.14 -14.62 -13.02
CA PRO A 139 1.52 -13.55 -13.75
C PRO A 139 0.89 -14.03 -15.08
N ILE A 140 -0.25 -13.45 -15.42
CA ILE A 140 -0.90 -13.56 -16.73
C ILE A 140 -0.73 -12.25 -17.49
N ALA A 141 -1.05 -12.28 -18.81
CA ALA A 141 -0.97 -11.06 -19.61
C ALA A 141 -1.96 -9.99 -19.12
N ASP A 142 -1.59 -8.72 -19.24
CA ASP A 142 -2.40 -7.59 -18.76
C ASP A 142 -3.79 -7.56 -19.40
N ASP A 143 -3.88 -7.87 -20.69
CA ASP A 143 -5.17 -7.92 -21.42
C ASP A 143 -6.09 -9.03 -20.88
N ASP A 144 -5.54 -10.21 -20.55
CA ASP A 144 -6.30 -11.31 -19.96
C ASP A 144 -6.78 -10.96 -18.55
N ALA A 145 -5.93 -10.31 -17.76
CA ALA A 145 -6.29 -9.84 -16.43
C ALA A 145 -7.39 -8.76 -16.48
N ALA A 146 -7.27 -7.82 -17.41
CA ALA A 146 -8.28 -6.78 -17.63
C ALA A 146 -9.62 -7.38 -18.07
N GLN A 147 -9.60 -8.32 -19.03
CA GLN A 147 -10.82 -9.00 -19.47
C GLN A 147 -11.47 -9.78 -18.33
N PHE A 148 -10.67 -10.49 -17.53
CA PHE A 148 -11.19 -11.23 -16.38
C PHE A 148 -11.94 -10.34 -15.40
N ILE A 149 -11.41 -9.17 -15.05
CA ILE A 149 -12.07 -8.20 -14.14
C ILE A 149 -13.37 -7.65 -14.75
N LEU A 150 -13.38 -7.36 -16.05
CA LEU A 150 -14.58 -6.87 -16.75
C LEU A 150 -15.70 -7.91 -16.76
N ASP A 151 -15.37 -9.18 -16.92
CA ASP A 151 -16.33 -10.29 -16.97
C ASP A 151 -16.80 -10.72 -15.57
N HIS A 152 -15.98 -10.47 -14.54
CA HIS A 152 -16.24 -10.88 -13.15
C HIS A 152 -16.10 -9.69 -12.18
N PRO A 153 -16.97 -8.65 -12.30
CA PRO A 153 -16.89 -7.52 -11.41
C PRO A 153 -17.16 -7.97 -9.97
N ARG A 154 -16.18 -7.75 -9.10
CA ARG A 154 -16.36 -7.95 -7.65
C ARG A 154 -17.30 -6.87 -7.11
N LYS A 155 -18.27 -7.29 -6.32
CA LYS A 155 -19.19 -6.39 -5.62
C LYS A 155 -18.62 -6.00 -4.27
#